data_af9c8f58ba5bcb1e948f2750900e6ff6
#
_entry.id   af9c8f58ba5bcb1e948f2750900e6ff6
#
_cell.length_a   1.000
_cell.length_b   1.000
_cell.length_c   1.000
_cell.angle_alpha   90.00
_cell.angle_beta   90.00
_cell.angle_gamma   90.00
#
_symmetry.space_group_name_H-M   'P 1'
#
loop_
_entity.id
_entity.type
_entity.pdbx_description
1 polymer ?
#
loop_
_entity_poly.entity_id
_entity_poly.type
_entity_poly.pdbx_seq_one_letter_code
_entity_poly.pdbx_strand_id
1 'polypeptide(L)'
;MTAAFRVSLVDYVNAWPLTWGFLRGAVEGTDRVTDVPSACADRLARGEVDAGLVPSIEAARIPGVRIVRGVGIASREHVRSVILASRRPLKEARTVALDLSSRSSAAMARILFKDLLGTAPEFHTAAPDLSEMLAHHDAALLLGDPALKADLAGLHVLDLAAGWRELTGLPFVFAVWAVRPSIAPEPFLWSREYARTHRSEIIEAAATRTGVPPEILAEYLDGNLHHDLEAEDERGLAEFYRRAHVHGLLPSPDLPPFAGVPLVPCREG
;
A
#
# COMPACT_ATOMS: atom_id res chain seq x y z
N MET A 1 7.25 -31.85 2.38
CA MET A 1 7.65 -30.81 1.39
C MET A 1 6.40 -30.03 1.08
N THR A 2 6.30 -28.78 1.53
CA THR A 2 5.25 -27.84 1.06
C THR A 2 5.40 -27.70 -0.45
N ALA A 3 4.29 -27.78 -1.20
CA ALA A 3 4.31 -27.61 -2.65
C ALA A 3 4.90 -26.22 -2.98
N ALA A 4 5.82 -26.20 -3.93
CA ALA A 4 6.39 -24.96 -4.42
C ALA A 4 5.26 -24.08 -4.98
N PHE A 5 5.21 -22.78 -4.59
CA PHE A 5 4.27 -21.83 -5.14
C PHE A 5 5.00 -20.60 -5.69
N ARG A 6 4.38 -19.92 -6.63
CA ARG A 6 4.93 -18.69 -7.23
C ARG A 6 4.38 -17.45 -6.53
N VAL A 7 5.27 -16.52 -6.19
CA VAL A 7 4.92 -15.27 -5.49
C VAL A 7 5.46 -14.06 -6.22
N SER A 8 4.64 -13.05 -6.38
CA SER A 8 5.06 -11.72 -6.87
C SER A 8 5.28 -10.78 -5.69
N LEU A 9 6.49 -10.24 -5.62
CA LEU A 9 7.00 -9.40 -4.54
C LEU A 9 7.09 -7.94 -4.99
N VAL A 10 6.76 -7.03 -4.11
CA VAL A 10 7.06 -5.61 -4.28
C VAL A 10 8.43 -5.33 -3.69
N ASP A 11 9.32 -4.73 -4.49
CA ASP A 11 10.66 -4.34 -4.06
C ASP A 11 10.75 -2.82 -3.82
N TYR A 12 9.82 -2.28 -3.03
CA TYR A 12 9.93 -0.95 -2.43
C TYR A 12 10.30 -1.07 -0.95
N VAL A 13 10.99 -0.07 -0.44
CA VAL A 13 11.46 -0.06 0.96
C VAL A 13 10.30 -0.28 1.96
N ASN A 14 9.13 0.28 1.70
CA ASN A 14 7.93 0.08 2.55
C ASN A 14 7.41 -1.35 2.57
N ALA A 15 7.73 -2.16 1.56
CA ALA A 15 7.32 -3.55 1.47
C ALA A 15 8.33 -4.52 2.08
N TRP A 16 9.59 -4.12 2.25
CA TRP A 16 10.64 -4.99 2.76
C TRP A 16 10.34 -5.63 4.12
N PRO A 17 9.66 -4.97 5.07
CA PRO A 17 9.22 -5.63 6.31
C PRO A 17 8.28 -6.82 6.12
N LEU A 18 7.69 -6.99 4.93
CA LEU A 18 6.86 -8.14 4.55
C LEU A 18 7.55 -9.10 3.58
N THR A 19 8.43 -8.59 2.71
CA THR A 19 9.01 -9.33 1.60
C THR A 19 10.44 -9.82 1.86
N TRP A 20 11.11 -9.36 2.94
CA TRP A 20 12.53 -9.60 3.20
C TRP A 20 12.87 -11.08 3.31
N GLY A 21 12.06 -11.88 4.00
CA GLY A 21 12.24 -13.33 4.09
C GLY A 21 12.20 -14.01 2.73
N PHE A 22 11.32 -13.57 1.84
CA PHE A 22 11.27 -14.04 0.46
C PHE A 22 12.51 -13.56 -0.33
N LEU A 23 12.82 -12.27 -0.28
CA LEU A 23 13.95 -11.68 -1.02
C LEU A 23 15.30 -12.32 -0.65
N ARG A 24 15.47 -12.69 0.61
CA ARG A 24 16.68 -13.36 1.13
C ARG A 24 16.67 -14.89 0.94
N GLY A 25 15.63 -15.46 0.36
CA GLY A 25 15.54 -16.91 0.15
C GLY A 25 15.25 -17.71 1.42
N ALA A 26 14.88 -17.03 2.50
CA ALA A 26 14.60 -17.66 3.78
C ALA A 26 13.23 -18.36 3.82
N VAL A 27 12.31 -18.02 2.90
CA VAL A 27 11.07 -18.77 2.66
C VAL A 27 11.34 -19.82 1.58
N GLU A 28 11.56 -21.04 2.01
CA GLU A 28 11.85 -22.16 1.10
C GLU A 28 10.62 -22.56 0.25
N GLY A 29 10.87 -23.23 -0.88
CA GLY A 29 9.81 -23.76 -1.75
C GLY A 29 9.02 -22.67 -2.48
N THR A 30 9.61 -21.48 -2.70
CA THR A 30 8.96 -20.38 -3.41
C THR A 30 9.72 -20.02 -4.69
N ASP A 31 8.99 -19.90 -5.80
CA ASP A 31 9.46 -19.26 -7.02
C ASP A 31 9.04 -17.76 -6.98
N ARG A 32 9.99 -16.86 -7.20
CA ARG A 32 9.81 -15.42 -6.89
C ARG A 32 10.03 -14.58 -8.12
N VAL A 33 9.10 -13.63 -8.34
CA VAL A 33 9.26 -12.54 -9.28
C VAL A 33 9.12 -11.21 -8.54
N THR A 34 9.79 -10.17 -9.02
CA THR A 34 9.75 -8.84 -8.42
C THR A 34 9.08 -7.88 -9.39
N ASP A 35 8.08 -7.16 -8.91
CA ASP A 35 7.25 -6.28 -9.71
C ASP A 35 6.89 -4.99 -8.94
N VAL A 36 6.31 -4.02 -9.64
CA VAL A 36 5.58 -2.92 -8.98
C VAL A 36 4.21 -3.42 -8.49
N PRO A 37 3.59 -2.77 -7.48
CA PRO A 37 2.36 -3.27 -6.86
C PRO A 37 1.23 -3.59 -7.84
N SER A 38 1.02 -2.74 -8.86
CA SER A 38 -0.03 -2.97 -9.88
C SER A 38 0.27 -4.19 -10.75
N ALA A 39 1.55 -4.43 -11.11
CA ALA A 39 1.96 -5.60 -11.88
C ALA A 39 1.85 -6.90 -11.08
N CYS A 40 2.11 -6.87 -9.75
CA CYS A 40 1.82 -8.00 -8.85
C CYS A 40 0.34 -8.42 -8.95
N ALA A 41 -0.58 -7.44 -8.90
CA ALA A 41 -2.01 -7.69 -9.01
C ALA A 41 -2.38 -8.28 -10.39
N ASP A 42 -1.82 -7.72 -11.46
CA ASP A 42 -2.08 -8.21 -12.83
C ASP A 42 -1.59 -9.65 -13.04
N ARG A 43 -0.40 -10.02 -12.53
CA ARG A 43 0.09 -11.40 -12.58
C ARG A 43 -0.80 -12.37 -11.80
N LEU A 44 -1.21 -11.96 -10.59
CA LEU A 44 -2.10 -12.78 -9.77
C LEU A 44 -3.47 -12.96 -10.45
N ALA A 45 -4.01 -11.90 -11.05
CA ALA A 45 -5.27 -11.96 -11.79
C ALA A 45 -5.20 -12.93 -12.98
N ARG A 46 -4.07 -12.94 -13.73
CA ARG A 46 -3.84 -13.86 -14.85
C ARG A 46 -3.45 -15.29 -14.44
N GLY A 47 -3.27 -15.56 -13.15
CA GLY A 47 -2.83 -16.87 -12.65
C GLY A 47 -1.37 -17.21 -12.94
N GLU A 48 -0.54 -16.21 -13.24
CA GLU A 48 0.91 -16.37 -13.44
C GLU A 48 1.65 -16.62 -12.13
N VAL A 49 1.05 -16.18 -11.01
CA VAL A 49 1.51 -16.40 -9.64
C VAL A 49 0.36 -16.84 -8.74
N ASP A 50 0.70 -17.48 -7.63
CA ASP A 50 -0.25 -18.02 -6.66
C ASP A 50 -0.52 -17.06 -5.50
N ALA A 51 0.41 -16.12 -5.29
CA ALA A 51 0.33 -15.08 -4.27
C ALA A 51 1.00 -13.79 -4.76
N GLY A 52 0.59 -12.65 -4.20
CA GLY A 52 1.21 -11.35 -4.48
C GLY A 52 0.94 -10.34 -3.38
N LEU A 53 1.91 -9.45 -3.14
CA LEU A 53 1.68 -8.25 -2.35
C LEU A 53 1.04 -7.21 -3.28
N VAL A 54 -0.26 -7.01 -3.14
CA VAL A 54 -1.05 -6.21 -4.08
C VAL A 54 -1.64 -4.97 -3.42
N PRO A 55 -1.94 -3.90 -4.21
CA PRO A 55 -2.75 -2.81 -3.70
C PRO A 55 -4.06 -3.35 -3.11
N SER A 56 -4.46 -2.88 -1.94
CA SER A 56 -5.60 -3.45 -1.20
C SER A 56 -6.89 -3.48 -2.04
N ILE A 57 -7.14 -2.48 -2.88
CA ILE A 57 -8.31 -2.44 -3.78
C ILE A 57 -8.33 -3.61 -4.80
N GLU A 58 -7.16 -4.09 -5.20
CA GLU A 58 -7.05 -5.16 -6.20
C GLU A 58 -7.45 -6.52 -5.63
N ALA A 59 -7.28 -6.73 -4.31
CA ALA A 59 -7.76 -7.96 -3.69
C ALA A 59 -9.28 -8.13 -3.86
N ALA A 60 -10.06 -7.03 -3.87
CA ALA A 60 -11.50 -7.08 -4.15
C ALA A 60 -11.84 -7.27 -5.64
N ARG A 61 -10.90 -6.98 -6.54
CA ARG A 61 -11.09 -7.10 -7.99
C ARG A 61 -10.67 -8.45 -8.56
N ILE A 62 -9.78 -9.16 -7.86
CA ILE A 62 -9.25 -10.44 -8.31
C ILE A 62 -10.15 -11.58 -7.78
N PRO A 63 -10.86 -12.32 -8.65
CA PRO A 63 -11.76 -13.37 -8.20
C PRO A 63 -11.04 -14.52 -7.51
N GLY A 64 -11.63 -15.04 -6.43
CA GLY A 64 -11.21 -16.27 -5.78
C GLY A 64 -9.90 -16.17 -5.01
N VAL A 65 -9.43 -14.96 -4.65
CA VAL A 65 -8.32 -14.78 -3.74
C VAL A 65 -8.79 -14.65 -2.29
N ARG A 66 -7.87 -14.86 -1.35
CA ARG A 66 -8.02 -14.57 0.07
C ARG A 66 -6.97 -13.57 0.50
N ILE A 67 -7.28 -12.74 1.49
CA ILE A 67 -6.31 -11.83 2.12
C ILE A 67 -5.63 -12.56 3.29
N VAL A 68 -4.32 -12.58 3.33
CA VAL A 68 -3.58 -13.09 4.50
C VAL A 68 -3.83 -12.14 5.66
N ARG A 69 -4.44 -12.67 6.73
CA ARG A 69 -4.79 -11.87 7.91
C ARG A 69 -3.57 -11.52 8.74
N GLY A 70 -3.59 -10.35 9.35
CA GLY A 70 -2.59 -9.91 10.31
C GLY A 70 -1.33 -9.31 9.70
N VAL A 71 -1.15 -9.30 8.38
CA VAL A 71 0.02 -8.72 7.72
C VAL A 71 -0.35 -7.92 6.47
N GLY A 72 0.23 -6.72 6.37
CA GLY A 72 -0.02 -5.79 5.25
C GLY A 72 0.79 -4.51 5.41
N ILE A 73 0.56 -3.55 4.57
CA ILE A 73 1.14 -2.20 4.67
C ILE A 73 0.03 -1.24 5.03
N ALA A 74 0.09 -0.66 6.22
CA ALA A 74 -0.91 0.28 6.70
C ALA A 74 -0.28 1.49 7.41
N SER A 75 -1.08 2.53 7.60
CA SER A 75 -0.71 3.72 8.39
C SER A 75 -1.90 4.20 9.20
N ARG A 76 -1.64 4.63 10.44
CA ARG A 76 -2.67 5.15 11.34
C ARG A 76 -2.90 6.64 11.17
N GLU A 77 -1.85 7.41 10.92
CA GLU A 77 -1.91 8.89 10.86
C GLU A 77 -1.24 9.47 9.63
N HIS A 78 0.06 9.25 9.46
CA HIS A 78 0.86 9.81 8.36
C HIS A 78 1.66 8.70 7.70
N VAL A 79 1.48 8.52 6.39
CA VAL A 79 2.25 7.52 5.62
C VAL A 79 3.56 8.07 5.09
N ARG A 80 3.68 9.40 4.93
CA ARG A 80 4.86 10.11 4.42
C ARG A 80 5.25 9.78 2.97
N SER A 81 5.05 8.56 2.54
CA SER A 81 5.41 8.07 1.20
C SER A 81 4.23 7.95 0.24
N VAL A 82 3.07 8.49 0.57
CA VAL A 82 1.92 8.57 -0.33
C VAL A 82 1.28 9.94 -0.16
N ILE A 83 1.56 10.83 -1.09
CA ILE A 83 1.24 12.24 -0.97
C ILE A 83 0.59 12.81 -2.22
N LEU A 84 -0.35 13.73 -2.02
CA LEU A 84 -0.79 14.69 -3.03
C LEU A 84 -0.02 15.98 -2.85
N ALA A 85 0.61 16.48 -3.90
CA ALA A 85 1.34 17.74 -3.90
C ALA A 85 0.78 18.68 -4.97
N SER A 86 0.72 20.00 -4.69
CA SER A 86 0.20 21.01 -5.62
C SER A 86 0.85 22.36 -5.36
N ARG A 87 0.96 23.20 -6.40
CA ARG A 87 1.41 24.62 -6.26
C ARG A 87 0.34 25.55 -5.67
N ARG A 88 -0.91 25.10 -5.61
CA ARG A 88 -2.06 25.84 -5.06
C ARG A 88 -2.82 24.97 -4.08
N PRO A 89 -3.74 25.51 -3.28
CA PRO A 89 -4.59 24.68 -2.43
C PRO A 89 -5.25 23.56 -3.20
N LEU A 90 -5.16 22.31 -2.73
CA LEU A 90 -5.65 21.11 -3.43
C LEU A 90 -7.12 21.20 -3.85
N LYS A 91 -7.96 21.90 -3.08
CA LYS A 91 -9.36 22.15 -3.41
C LYS A 91 -9.56 22.97 -4.70
N GLU A 92 -8.53 23.65 -5.19
CA GLU A 92 -8.56 24.44 -6.42
C GLU A 92 -8.06 23.66 -7.63
N ALA A 93 -7.51 22.44 -7.42
CA ALA A 93 -6.98 21.61 -8.50
C ALA A 93 -8.12 21.18 -9.43
N ARG A 94 -7.92 21.37 -10.73
CA ARG A 94 -8.81 20.92 -11.81
C ARG A 94 -8.30 19.65 -12.47
N THR A 95 -6.98 19.43 -12.46
CA THR A 95 -6.32 18.27 -13.03
C THR A 95 -5.36 17.67 -12.02
N VAL A 96 -5.31 16.33 -11.94
CA VAL A 96 -4.45 15.58 -11.01
C VAL A 96 -3.73 14.49 -11.77
N ALA A 97 -2.41 14.52 -11.75
CA ALA A 97 -1.57 13.44 -12.24
C ALA A 97 -1.52 12.30 -11.22
N LEU A 98 -1.77 11.07 -11.63
CA LEU A 98 -1.75 9.88 -10.79
C LEU A 98 -0.59 8.96 -11.18
N ASP A 99 0.26 8.65 -10.23
CA ASP A 99 1.13 7.48 -10.30
C ASP A 99 0.28 6.22 -10.10
N LEU A 100 0.19 5.38 -11.14
CA LEU A 100 -0.60 4.15 -11.12
C LEU A 100 0.15 2.92 -10.64
N SER A 101 1.33 3.07 -10.07
CA SER A 101 2.04 1.95 -9.45
C SER A 101 1.28 1.39 -8.24
N SER A 102 0.43 2.21 -7.57
CA SER A 102 -0.53 1.75 -6.55
C SER A 102 -1.96 2.21 -6.85
N ARG A 103 -2.80 1.28 -7.25
CA ARG A 103 -4.21 1.53 -7.56
C ARG A 103 -5.06 1.87 -6.32
N SER A 104 -4.67 1.41 -5.12
CA SER A 104 -5.34 1.80 -3.86
C SER A 104 -5.15 3.29 -3.57
N SER A 105 -3.93 3.80 -3.72
CA SER A 105 -3.63 5.21 -3.50
C SER A 105 -4.35 6.10 -4.51
N ALA A 106 -4.42 5.68 -5.78
CA ALA A 106 -5.18 6.37 -6.81
C ALA A 106 -6.70 6.39 -6.51
N ALA A 107 -7.25 5.29 -6.00
CA ALA A 107 -8.65 5.23 -5.59
C ALA A 107 -8.91 6.11 -4.36
N MET A 108 -8.02 6.06 -3.34
CA MET A 108 -8.12 6.90 -2.15
C MET A 108 -8.03 8.39 -2.51
N ALA A 109 -7.12 8.80 -3.40
CA ALA A 109 -7.05 10.18 -3.85
C ALA A 109 -8.39 10.66 -4.44
N ARG A 110 -9.05 9.86 -5.28
CA ARG A 110 -10.38 10.17 -5.85
C ARG A 110 -11.44 10.33 -4.76
N ILE A 111 -11.45 9.46 -3.75
CA ILE A 111 -12.34 9.53 -2.60
C ILE A 111 -12.07 10.81 -1.79
N LEU A 112 -10.81 11.11 -1.48
CA LEU A 112 -10.44 12.31 -0.71
C LEU A 112 -10.80 13.60 -1.44
N PHE A 113 -10.59 13.69 -2.75
CA PHE A 113 -11.03 14.85 -3.51
C PHE A 113 -12.54 15.04 -3.42
N LYS A 114 -13.32 13.96 -3.50
CA LYS A 114 -14.79 14.05 -3.47
C LYS A 114 -15.34 14.26 -2.07
N ASP A 115 -14.91 13.45 -1.10
CA ASP A 115 -15.56 13.37 0.22
C ASP A 115 -14.95 14.34 1.23
N LEU A 116 -13.64 14.65 1.14
CA LEU A 116 -12.93 15.55 2.06
C LEU A 116 -12.79 16.97 1.49
N LEU A 117 -12.34 17.09 0.23
CA LEU A 117 -12.08 18.40 -0.37
C LEU A 117 -13.31 18.99 -1.08
N GLY A 118 -14.36 18.18 -1.32
CA GLY A 118 -15.60 18.63 -1.95
C GLY A 118 -15.47 18.99 -3.44
N THR A 119 -14.45 18.44 -4.15
CA THR A 119 -14.16 18.75 -5.54
C THR A 119 -14.05 17.48 -6.38
N ALA A 120 -14.07 17.60 -7.71
CA ALA A 120 -14.00 16.49 -8.65
C ALA A 120 -13.10 16.86 -9.84
N PRO A 121 -11.77 16.87 -9.65
CA PRO A 121 -10.83 17.16 -10.74
C PRO A 121 -10.81 16.03 -11.78
N GLU A 122 -10.26 16.34 -12.96
CA GLU A 122 -9.91 15.33 -13.94
C GLU A 122 -8.62 14.62 -13.52
N PHE A 123 -8.60 13.28 -13.65
CA PHE A 123 -7.47 12.46 -13.24
C PHE A 123 -6.77 11.87 -14.47
N HIS A 124 -5.47 12.08 -14.56
CA HIS A 124 -4.60 11.61 -15.66
C HIS A 124 -3.49 10.73 -15.11
N THR A 125 -3.10 9.71 -15.87
CA THR A 125 -1.94 8.88 -15.52
C THR A 125 -0.65 9.56 -15.93
N ALA A 126 0.38 9.49 -15.08
CA ALA A 126 1.70 10.01 -15.39
C ALA A 126 2.81 9.12 -14.79
N ALA A 127 4.02 9.23 -15.33
CA ALA A 127 5.20 8.67 -14.68
C ALA A 127 5.48 9.40 -13.36
N PRO A 128 6.08 8.75 -12.34
CA PRO A 128 6.27 9.32 -11.01
C PRO A 128 7.44 10.32 -10.94
N ASP A 129 7.34 11.39 -11.70
CA ASP A 129 8.23 12.55 -11.67
C ASP A 129 7.43 13.79 -11.26
N LEU A 130 7.66 14.29 -10.03
CA LEU A 130 6.88 15.40 -9.47
C LEU A 130 6.98 16.66 -10.33
N SER A 131 8.15 16.97 -10.86
CA SER A 131 8.39 18.17 -11.66
C SER A 131 7.61 18.15 -12.96
N GLU A 132 7.69 17.03 -13.68
CA GLU A 132 6.95 16.78 -14.91
C GLU A 132 5.44 16.73 -14.67
N MET A 133 5.00 16.04 -13.61
CA MET A 133 3.60 15.97 -13.24
C MET A 133 3.02 17.37 -12.99
N LEU A 134 3.71 18.20 -12.19
CA LEU A 134 3.28 19.57 -11.87
C LEU A 134 3.53 20.58 -13.01
N ALA A 135 4.31 20.24 -14.03
CA ALA A 135 4.42 21.07 -15.24
C ALA A 135 3.15 21.03 -16.09
N HIS A 136 2.40 19.92 -16.02
CA HIS A 136 1.24 19.65 -16.89
C HIS A 136 -0.09 19.53 -16.13
N HIS A 137 -0.05 19.40 -14.80
CA HIS A 137 -1.25 19.21 -13.96
C HIS A 137 -1.19 20.12 -12.72
N ASP A 138 -2.36 20.43 -12.15
CA ASP A 138 -2.46 21.28 -10.97
C ASP A 138 -1.97 20.57 -9.70
N ALA A 139 -2.16 19.25 -9.63
CA ALA A 139 -1.72 18.42 -8.50
C ALA A 139 -1.13 17.08 -9.00
N ALA A 140 -0.33 16.45 -8.16
CA ALA A 140 0.33 15.19 -8.43
C ALA A 140 0.21 14.22 -7.24
N LEU A 141 -0.12 12.96 -7.50
CA LEU A 141 -0.03 11.86 -6.54
C LEU A 141 1.29 11.13 -6.74
N LEU A 142 2.13 11.10 -5.70
CA LEU A 142 3.39 10.37 -5.65
C LEU A 142 3.35 9.27 -4.59
N LEU A 143 4.09 8.18 -4.88
CA LEU A 143 4.13 6.99 -4.04
C LEU A 143 5.56 6.48 -3.81
N GLY A 144 5.77 5.84 -2.64
CA GLY A 144 6.98 5.06 -2.34
C GLY A 144 8.26 5.87 -2.31
N ASP A 145 9.34 5.28 -2.82
CA ASP A 145 10.68 5.89 -2.81
C ASP A 145 10.74 7.26 -3.52
N PRO A 146 10.04 7.50 -4.65
CA PRO A 146 9.92 8.83 -5.24
C PRO A 146 9.31 9.88 -4.30
N ALA A 147 8.25 9.53 -3.56
CA ALA A 147 7.62 10.45 -2.62
C ALA A 147 8.51 10.79 -1.43
N LEU A 148 9.27 9.79 -0.91
CA LEU A 148 10.21 10.00 0.20
C LEU A 148 11.36 10.96 -0.16
N LYS A 149 11.73 11.05 -1.44
CA LYS A 149 12.85 11.86 -1.94
C LYS A 149 12.42 13.20 -2.53
N ALA A 150 11.11 13.39 -2.72
CA ALA A 150 10.59 14.59 -3.37
C ALA A 150 10.92 15.87 -2.59
N ASP A 151 11.37 16.90 -3.30
CA ASP A 151 11.42 18.24 -2.74
C ASP A 151 10.00 18.83 -2.74
N LEU A 152 9.48 19.02 -1.55
CA LEU A 152 8.11 19.54 -1.31
C LEU A 152 8.10 21.00 -0.88
N ALA A 153 9.25 21.70 -0.91
CA ALA A 153 9.33 23.08 -0.51
C ALA A 153 8.42 23.98 -1.35
N GLY A 154 7.59 24.78 -0.69
CA GLY A 154 6.66 25.71 -1.35
C GLY A 154 5.42 25.06 -1.97
N LEU A 155 5.20 23.75 -1.78
CA LEU A 155 4.02 23.05 -2.24
C LEU A 155 2.98 22.88 -1.13
N HIS A 156 1.71 22.86 -1.51
CA HIS A 156 0.63 22.36 -0.66
C HIS A 156 0.65 20.84 -0.72
N VAL A 157 0.75 20.19 0.43
CA VAL A 157 0.88 18.74 0.52
C VAL A 157 -0.24 18.17 1.38
N LEU A 158 -0.86 17.09 0.91
CA LEU A 158 -1.77 16.26 1.70
C LEU A 158 -1.18 14.84 1.75
N ASP A 159 -0.82 14.41 2.95
CA ASP A 159 -0.53 13.00 3.22
C ASP A 159 -1.84 12.20 3.14
N LEU A 160 -1.87 11.15 2.33
CA LEU A 160 -3.12 10.43 2.08
C LEU A 160 -3.64 9.70 3.31
N ALA A 161 -2.76 9.18 4.18
CA ALA A 161 -3.19 8.56 5.42
C ALA A 161 -3.79 9.58 6.38
N ALA A 162 -3.18 10.76 6.48
CA ALA A 162 -3.72 11.86 7.28
C ALA A 162 -5.09 12.31 6.77
N GLY A 163 -5.25 12.49 5.46
CA GLY A 163 -6.54 12.82 4.86
C GLY A 163 -7.60 11.73 5.08
N TRP A 164 -7.20 10.46 5.02
CA TRP A 164 -8.09 9.35 5.32
C TRP A 164 -8.51 9.32 6.79
N ARG A 165 -7.56 9.55 7.70
CA ARG A 165 -7.81 9.64 9.15
C ARG A 165 -8.76 10.79 9.47
N GLU A 166 -8.57 11.95 8.86
CA GLU A 166 -9.48 13.10 8.98
C GLU A 166 -10.90 12.77 8.53
N LEU A 167 -11.02 12.08 7.38
CA LEU A 167 -12.32 11.73 6.79
C LEU A 167 -13.07 10.64 7.56
N THR A 168 -12.36 9.66 8.15
CA THR A 168 -12.98 8.42 8.63
C THR A 168 -12.70 8.10 10.10
N GLY A 169 -11.66 8.67 10.68
CA GLY A 169 -11.16 8.28 12.01
C GLY A 169 -10.43 6.93 12.04
N LEU A 170 -10.21 6.27 10.90
CA LEU A 170 -9.66 4.91 10.80
C LEU A 170 -8.27 4.89 10.15
N PRO A 171 -7.44 3.85 10.40
CA PRO A 171 -6.21 3.63 9.65
C PRO A 171 -6.51 3.28 8.19
N PHE A 172 -5.51 3.43 7.31
CA PHE A 172 -5.60 3.02 5.92
C PHE A 172 -4.66 1.87 5.59
N VAL A 173 -5.20 0.82 4.93
CA VAL A 173 -4.43 -0.33 4.46
C VAL A 173 -4.11 -0.14 2.98
N PHE A 174 -2.84 0.09 2.66
CA PHE A 174 -2.35 0.36 1.30
C PHE A 174 -2.18 -0.91 0.47
N ALA A 175 -1.63 -1.96 1.08
CA ALA A 175 -1.36 -3.23 0.41
C ALA A 175 -1.59 -4.42 1.33
N VAL A 176 -1.99 -5.53 0.72
CA VAL A 176 -2.25 -6.80 1.41
C VAL A 176 -1.61 -7.96 0.63
N TRP A 177 -1.28 -9.04 1.32
CA TRP A 177 -1.00 -10.29 0.66
C TRP A 177 -2.31 -10.91 0.18
N ALA A 178 -2.47 -11.02 -1.14
CA ALA A 178 -3.56 -11.75 -1.78
C ALA A 178 -3.05 -13.10 -2.25
N VAL A 179 -3.75 -14.17 -1.89
CA VAL A 179 -3.32 -15.55 -2.13
C VAL A 179 -4.44 -16.39 -2.71
N ARG A 180 -4.11 -17.37 -3.57
CA ARG A 180 -5.06 -18.38 -4.01
C ARG A 180 -5.49 -19.26 -2.83
N PRO A 181 -6.70 -19.86 -2.85
CA PRO A 181 -7.23 -20.66 -1.73
C PRO A 181 -6.36 -21.84 -1.30
N SER A 182 -5.53 -22.39 -2.20
CA SER A 182 -4.61 -23.48 -1.92
C SER A 182 -3.36 -23.06 -1.14
N ILE A 183 -3.09 -21.74 -1.03
CA ILE A 183 -1.87 -21.23 -0.40
C ILE A 183 -2.15 -20.92 1.08
N ALA A 184 -1.33 -21.52 1.93
CA ALA A 184 -1.39 -21.32 3.38
C ALA A 184 -0.81 -19.95 3.78
N PRO A 185 -1.29 -19.30 4.88
CA PRO A 185 -0.81 -18.00 5.31
C PRO A 185 0.57 -18.00 5.97
N GLU A 186 1.03 -19.13 6.51
CA GLU A 186 2.23 -19.24 7.35
C GLU A 186 3.51 -18.70 6.69
N PRO A 187 3.80 -18.92 5.39
CA PRO A 187 4.99 -18.37 4.74
C PRO A 187 5.08 -16.83 4.81
N PHE A 188 3.93 -16.14 4.74
CA PHE A 188 3.85 -14.68 4.77
C PHE A 188 4.03 -14.15 6.19
N LEU A 189 3.43 -14.80 7.18
CA LEU A 189 3.62 -14.50 8.60
C LEU A 189 5.07 -14.73 9.02
N TRP A 190 5.66 -15.84 8.56
CA TRP A 190 7.06 -16.15 8.82
C TRP A 190 8.01 -15.14 8.17
N SER A 191 7.75 -14.72 6.91
CA SER A 191 8.55 -13.67 6.26
C SER A 191 8.52 -12.35 7.05
N ARG A 192 7.35 -12.00 7.61
CA ARG A 192 7.22 -10.84 8.50
C ARG A 192 8.06 -10.99 9.77
N GLU A 193 8.02 -12.14 10.42
CA GLU A 193 8.80 -12.39 11.64
C GLU A 193 10.31 -12.41 11.34
N TYR A 194 10.72 -13.01 10.21
CA TYR A 194 12.10 -12.93 9.73
C TYR A 194 12.57 -11.48 9.54
N ALA A 195 11.75 -10.64 8.93
CA ALA A 195 12.06 -9.23 8.75
C ALA A 195 12.23 -8.48 10.09
N ARG A 196 11.44 -8.83 11.13
CA ARG A 196 11.57 -8.23 12.47
C ARG A 196 12.94 -8.51 13.07
N THR A 197 13.46 -9.73 12.95
CA THR A 197 14.78 -10.12 13.47
C THR A 197 15.94 -9.56 12.61
N HIS A 198 15.67 -9.12 11.36
CA HIS A 198 16.65 -8.53 10.44
C HIS A 198 16.43 -7.03 10.22
N ARG A 199 15.74 -6.36 11.16
CA ARG A 199 15.34 -4.94 11.02
C ARG A 199 16.52 -4.01 10.72
N SER A 200 17.64 -4.17 11.41
CA SER A 200 18.84 -3.33 11.19
C SER A 200 19.38 -3.48 9.77
N GLU A 201 19.46 -4.71 9.26
CA GLU A 201 19.87 -5.00 7.89
C GLU A 201 18.93 -4.35 6.87
N ILE A 202 17.63 -4.38 7.10
CA ILE A 202 16.63 -3.73 6.24
C ILE A 202 16.88 -2.21 6.20
N ILE A 203 17.08 -1.57 7.34
CA ILE A 203 17.31 -0.12 7.42
C ILE A 203 18.61 0.27 6.70
N GLU A 204 19.71 -0.47 6.90
CA GLU A 204 20.99 -0.22 6.25
C GLU A 204 20.89 -0.39 4.72
N ALA A 205 20.24 -1.46 4.28
CA ALA A 205 19.98 -1.69 2.86
C ALA A 205 19.09 -0.60 2.25
N ALA A 206 18.06 -0.16 2.97
CA ALA A 206 17.19 0.92 2.57
C ALA A 206 17.93 2.26 2.47
N ALA A 207 18.80 2.58 3.43
CA ALA A 207 19.63 3.78 3.40
C ALA A 207 20.58 3.78 2.18
N THR A 208 21.22 2.65 1.93
CA THR A 208 22.09 2.48 0.76
C THR A 208 21.32 2.67 -0.56
N ARG A 209 20.12 2.10 -0.67
CA ARG A 209 19.29 2.19 -1.87
C ARG A 209 18.72 3.59 -2.11
N THR A 210 18.26 4.25 -1.06
CA THR A 210 17.50 5.49 -1.17
C THR A 210 18.35 6.74 -0.99
N GLY A 211 19.48 6.64 -0.29
CA GLY A 211 20.26 7.80 0.19
C GLY A 211 19.59 8.55 1.34
N VAL A 212 18.46 8.04 1.87
CA VAL A 212 17.77 8.61 3.04
C VAL A 212 18.49 8.15 4.31
N PRO A 213 18.72 9.05 5.30
CA PRO A 213 19.36 8.69 6.56
C PRO A 213 18.68 7.53 7.29
N PRO A 214 19.44 6.61 7.91
CA PRO A 214 18.88 5.42 8.59
C PRO A 214 17.86 5.74 9.66
N GLU A 215 18.04 6.83 10.42
CA GLU A 215 17.12 7.27 11.47
C GLU A 215 15.75 7.70 10.90
N ILE A 216 15.75 8.34 9.74
CA ILE A 216 14.51 8.72 9.03
C ILE A 216 13.80 7.48 8.50
N LEU A 217 14.55 6.50 7.99
CA LEU A 217 13.98 5.23 7.52
C LEU A 217 13.43 4.38 8.67
N ALA A 218 14.08 4.41 9.84
CA ALA A 218 13.58 3.75 11.03
C ALA A 218 12.24 4.35 11.48
N GLU A 219 12.15 5.69 11.56
CA GLU A 219 10.89 6.40 11.86
C GLU A 219 9.82 6.08 10.81
N TYR A 220 10.19 6.08 9.52
CA TYR A 220 9.27 5.76 8.43
C TYR A 220 8.71 4.35 8.52
N LEU A 221 9.55 3.34 8.69
CA LEU A 221 9.14 1.93 8.67
C LEU A 221 8.42 1.46 9.94
N ASP A 222 8.67 2.12 11.10
CA ASP A 222 8.11 1.71 12.38
C ASP A 222 7.15 2.73 13.00
N GLY A 223 7.26 4.01 12.62
CA GLY A 223 6.42 5.09 13.13
C GLY A 223 5.32 5.51 12.17
N ASN A 224 5.66 5.72 10.89
CA ASN A 224 4.66 6.11 9.90
C ASN A 224 3.90 4.91 9.33
N LEU A 225 4.56 3.77 9.17
CA LEU A 225 3.95 2.54 8.70
C LEU A 225 3.83 1.52 9.83
N HIS A 226 2.88 0.61 9.65
CA HIS A 226 2.87 -0.64 10.40
C HIS A 226 2.53 -1.79 9.45
N HIS A 227 3.03 -2.98 9.81
CA HIS A 227 2.96 -4.16 8.95
C HIS A 227 2.24 -5.33 9.64
N ASP A 228 1.92 -5.17 10.92
CA ASP A 228 1.09 -6.07 11.71
C ASP A 228 -0.30 -5.46 11.75
N LEU A 229 -1.23 -6.04 10.98
CA LEU A 229 -2.60 -5.53 10.90
C LEU A 229 -3.43 -5.99 12.09
N GLU A 230 -4.19 -5.08 12.64
CA GLU A 230 -5.11 -5.29 13.76
C GLU A 230 -6.57 -5.19 13.31
N ALA A 231 -7.51 -5.42 14.22
CA ALA A 231 -8.93 -5.33 13.93
C ALA A 231 -9.37 -3.94 13.46
N GLU A 232 -8.68 -2.87 13.89
CA GLU A 232 -8.94 -1.51 13.42
C GLU A 232 -8.57 -1.32 11.95
N ASP A 233 -7.47 -1.95 11.50
CA ASP A 233 -7.06 -1.93 10.10
C ASP A 233 -8.07 -2.66 9.20
N GLU A 234 -8.63 -3.80 9.68
CA GLU A 234 -9.71 -4.49 8.96
C GLU A 234 -10.97 -3.61 8.83
N ARG A 235 -11.31 -2.81 9.86
CA ARG A 235 -12.39 -1.82 9.78
C ARG A 235 -12.07 -0.70 8.78
N GLY A 236 -10.84 -0.21 8.77
CA GLY A 236 -10.35 0.77 7.79
C GLY A 236 -10.42 0.26 6.36
N LEU A 237 -10.04 -1.00 6.14
CA LEU A 237 -10.13 -1.66 4.84
C LEU A 237 -11.59 -1.83 4.39
N ALA A 238 -12.49 -2.22 5.30
CA ALA A 238 -13.93 -2.34 5.02
C ALA A 238 -14.54 -0.98 4.65
N GLU A 239 -14.21 0.08 5.37
CA GLU A 239 -14.69 1.44 5.06
C GLU A 239 -14.14 1.93 3.71
N PHE A 240 -12.88 1.60 3.38
CA PHE A 240 -12.32 1.91 2.08
C PHE A 240 -13.09 1.22 0.95
N TYR A 241 -13.42 -0.05 1.08
CA TYR A 241 -14.17 -0.79 0.06
C TYR A 241 -15.60 -0.24 -0.07
N ARG A 242 -16.23 0.08 1.05
CA ARG A 242 -17.57 0.71 1.04
C ARG A 242 -17.57 2.03 0.28
N ARG A 243 -16.61 2.94 0.54
CA ARG A 243 -16.51 4.21 -0.18
C ARG A 243 -16.11 4.01 -1.64
N ALA A 244 -15.16 3.12 -1.92
CA ALA A 244 -14.77 2.80 -3.29
C ALA A 244 -15.96 2.28 -4.10
N HIS A 245 -16.85 1.47 -3.50
CA HIS A 245 -18.09 1.02 -4.15
C HIS A 245 -19.05 2.18 -4.39
N VAL A 246 -19.29 3.03 -3.40
CA VAL A 246 -20.18 4.23 -3.55
C VAL A 246 -19.69 5.14 -4.67
N HIS A 247 -18.38 5.26 -4.87
CA HIS A 247 -17.78 6.06 -5.95
C HIS A 247 -17.60 5.30 -7.28
N GLY A 248 -18.15 4.08 -7.39
CA GLY A 248 -18.07 3.27 -8.62
C GLY A 248 -16.65 2.74 -8.94
N LEU A 249 -15.74 2.74 -7.96
CA LEU A 249 -14.37 2.24 -8.10
C LEU A 249 -14.26 0.73 -7.84
N LEU A 250 -15.25 0.15 -7.16
CA LEU A 250 -15.40 -1.29 -6.93
C LEU A 250 -16.82 -1.75 -7.28
N PRO A 251 -16.98 -2.99 -7.79
CA PRO A 251 -18.30 -3.55 -8.10
C PRO A 251 -19.10 -3.92 -6.85
N SER A 252 -18.43 -4.25 -5.73
CA SER A 252 -19.03 -4.62 -4.45
C SER A 252 -18.24 -4.00 -3.30
N PRO A 253 -18.88 -3.69 -2.16
CA PRO A 253 -18.21 -3.26 -0.93
C PRO A 253 -17.62 -4.42 -0.12
N ASP A 254 -17.82 -5.67 -0.54
CA ASP A 254 -17.48 -6.85 0.25
C ASP A 254 -15.99 -7.10 0.33
N LEU A 255 -15.51 -7.43 1.50
CA LEU A 255 -14.14 -7.89 1.72
C LEU A 255 -13.97 -9.31 1.16
N PRO A 256 -12.85 -9.59 0.45
CA PRO A 256 -12.47 -10.97 0.17
C PRO A 256 -12.31 -11.77 1.46
N PRO A 257 -12.53 -13.10 1.44
CA PRO A 257 -12.32 -13.91 2.63
C PRO A 257 -10.87 -13.84 3.10
N PHE A 258 -10.70 -13.91 4.42
CA PHE A 258 -9.36 -13.94 5.01
C PHE A 258 -8.79 -15.37 5.08
N ALA A 259 -7.48 -15.48 4.93
CA ALA A 259 -6.68 -16.66 5.26
C ALA A 259 -5.99 -16.41 6.62
N GLY A 260 -6.17 -17.31 7.59
CA GLY A 260 -5.67 -17.20 8.95
C GLY A 260 -6.76 -17.05 9.99
N VAL A 261 -6.37 -16.97 11.27
CA VAL A 261 -7.29 -16.85 12.41
C VAL A 261 -7.85 -15.43 12.53
N PRO A 262 -9.09 -15.26 13.01
CA PRO A 262 -9.66 -13.94 13.29
C PRO A 262 -8.80 -13.14 14.28
N LEU A 263 -8.64 -11.84 14.01
CA LEU A 263 -7.99 -10.90 14.93
C LEU A 263 -8.95 -10.65 16.11
N VAL A 264 -8.41 -10.75 17.32
CA VAL A 264 -9.18 -10.42 18.54
C VAL A 264 -9.14 -8.90 18.69
N PRO A 265 -10.30 -8.22 18.88
CA PRO A 265 -10.30 -6.79 19.18
C PRO A 265 -9.44 -6.53 20.44
N CYS A 266 -8.56 -5.52 20.38
CA CYS A 266 -7.92 -5.03 21.60
C CYS A 266 -9.03 -4.69 22.61
N ARG A 267 -8.96 -5.28 23.81
CA ARG A 267 -9.82 -4.86 24.93
C ARG A 267 -9.37 -3.45 25.28
N GLU A 268 -10.28 -2.49 25.11
CA GLU A 268 -10.11 -1.18 25.69
C GLU A 268 -9.89 -1.34 27.20
N GLY A 269 -8.68 -1.01 27.67
CA GLY A 269 -8.32 -0.98 29.07
C GLY A 269 -8.64 0.37 29.69
#